data_16c292df698c9d472d42a5ce461d47e0
#
_entry.id   16c292df698c9d472d42a5ce461d47e0
#
_cell.length_a   1.000
_cell.length_b   1.000
_cell.length_c   1.000
_cell.angle_alpha   90.00
_cell.angle_beta   90.00
_cell.angle_gamma   90.00
#
_symmetry.space_group_name_H-M   'P 1'
#
loop_
_entity.id
_entity.type
_entity.pdbx_description
1 polymer ?
#
loop_
_entity_poly.entity_id
_entity_poly.type
_entity_poly.pdbx_seq_one_letter_code
_entity_poly.pdbx_strand_id
1 'polypeptide(L)'
;MEFFTVILEKSSRMVLPHNFVKMLNGHCPQNMKLRQAGNGLRKLWDVEVVFDADGRMYLDRGWKQFVRAYDLGIGYFLVFRYDGNATFAVKVFDTTMCRRRYQDDDDAGNGSRSSEYYDRCYV
;
A
#
# COMPACT_ATOMS: atom_id res chain seq x y z
N MET A 1 -5.52 13.16 2.94
CA MET A 1 -6.10 12.72 1.66
C MET A 1 -6.07 11.20 1.57
N GLU A 2 -7.15 10.64 1.10
CA GLU A 2 -7.24 9.20 0.89
C GLU A 2 -7.65 8.91 -0.53
N PHE A 3 -7.17 7.80 -1.05
CA PHE A 3 -7.64 7.29 -2.33
C PHE A 3 -7.55 5.78 -2.30
N PHE A 4 -8.17 5.15 -3.25
CA PHE A 4 -8.14 3.70 -3.30
C PHE A 4 -7.73 3.23 -4.68
N THR A 5 -7.29 1.99 -4.74
CA THR A 5 -6.97 1.35 -6.00
C THR A 5 -7.28 -0.13 -5.88
N VAL A 6 -7.46 -0.76 -7.02
CA VAL A 6 -7.70 -2.21 -7.09
C VAL A 6 -6.53 -2.80 -7.84
N ILE A 7 -6.01 -3.91 -7.37
CA ILE A 7 -4.93 -4.60 -8.07
C ILE A 7 -5.54 -5.37 -9.20
N LEU A 8 -5.33 -4.89 -10.42
CA LEU A 8 -5.89 -5.51 -11.60
C LEU A 8 -4.91 -6.47 -12.26
N GLU A 9 -3.62 -6.25 -12.02
CA GLU A 9 -2.58 -7.11 -12.58
C GLU A 9 -1.36 -7.02 -11.69
N LYS A 10 -0.50 -8.00 -11.82
CA LYS A 10 0.74 -8.00 -11.04
C LYS A 10 1.78 -7.18 -11.78
N SER A 11 1.79 -5.91 -11.50
CA SER A 11 2.70 -4.98 -12.14
C SER A 11 3.82 -4.61 -11.19
N SER A 12 4.98 -4.27 -11.74
CA SER A 12 6.10 -3.82 -10.93
C SER A 12 5.95 -2.39 -10.44
N ARG A 13 4.93 -1.70 -10.89
CA ARG A 13 4.69 -0.32 -10.49
C ARG A 13 3.20 -0.07 -10.33
N MET A 14 2.87 0.99 -9.60
CA MET A 14 1.49 1.37 -9.36
C MET A 14 1.33 2.85 -9.70
N VAL A 15 0.33 3.18 -10.51
CA VAL A 15 0.08 4.56 -10.88
C VAL A 15 -0.64 5.26 -9.71
N LEU A 16 -0.22 6.49 -9.43
CA LEU A 16 -0.88 7.31 -8.43
C LEU A 16 -1.96 8.15 -9.09
N PRO A 17 -3.08 8.39 -8.40
CA PRO A 17 -4.17 9.16 -8.99
C PRO A 17 -3.75 10.58 -9.31
N HIS A 18 -4.30 11.11 -10.37
CA HIS A 18 -4.02 12.46 -10.79
C HIS A 18 -4.33 13.49 -9.70
N ASN A 19 -5.42 13.29 -8.98
CA ASN A 19 -5.79 14.22 -7.91
C ASN A 19 -4.76 14.26 -6.79
N PHE A 20 -4.12 13.13 -6.51
CA PHE A 20 -3.05 13.11 -5.53
C PHE A 20 -1.85 13.91 -6.04
N VAL A 21 -1.50 13.73 -7.31
CA VAL A 21 -0.37 14.44 -7.90
C VAL A 21 -0.61 15.94 -7.84
N LYS A 22 -1.83 16.37 -8.14
CA LYS A 22 -2.19 17.78 -8.07
C LYS A 22 -2.08 18.31 -6.64
N MET A 23 -2.47 17.50 -5.68
CA MET A 23 -2.43 17.89 -4.28
C MET A 23 -1.00 18.17 -3.82
N LEU A 24 -0.03 17.50 -4.39
CA LEU A 24 1.37 17.73 -4.07
C LEU A 24 1.86 19.10 -4.52
N ASN A 25 1.16 19.70 -5.46
CA ASN A 25 1.40 21.09 -5.87
C ASN A 25 2.84 21.34 -6.27
N GLY A 26 3.38 20.47 -7.11
CA GLY A 26 4.74 20.64 -7.62
C GLY A 26 5.81 20.01 -6.75
N HIS A 27 5.47 19.53 -5.59
CA HIS A 27 6.42 18.77 -4.79
C HIS A 27 6.57 17.39 -5.40
N CYS A 28 7.80 17.01 -5.68
CA CYS A 28 8.07 15.74 -6.35
C CYS A 28 9.03 14.93 -5.50
N PRO A 29 8.51 14.21 -4.51
CA PRO A 29 9.39 13.37 -3.71
C PRO A 29 9.99 12.28 -4.57
N GLN A 30 11.25 11.98 -4.37
CA GLN A 30 11.91 10.92 -5.10
C GLN A 30 11.58 9.55 -4.52
N ASN A 31 11.28 9.51 -3.26
CA ASN A 31 10.94 8.28 -2.56
C ASN A 31 9.77 8.54 -1.63
N MET A 32 8.99 7.51 -1.44
CA MET A 32 7.90 7.54 -0.47
C MET A 32 7.98 6.29 0.37
N LYS A 33 7.27 6.31 1.48
CA LYS A 33 7.24 5.16 2.36
C LYS A 33 5.84 4.61 2.45
N LEU A 34 5.75 3.30 2.52
CA LEU A 34 4.48 2.61 2.69
C LEU A 34 4.51 1.85 3.99
N ARG A 35 3.39 1.84 4.68
CA ARG A 35 3.23 0.99 5.85
C ARG A 35 1.82 0.45 5.87
N GLN A 36 1.66 -0.71 6.48
CA GLN A 36 0.33 -1.25 6.70
C GLN A 36 -0.34 -0.45 7.82
N ALA A 37 -1.58 -0.06 7.59
CA ALA A 37 -2.35 0.59 8.63
C ALA A 37 -2.73 -0.45 9.67
N GLY A 38 -2.51 -0.13 10.93
CA GLY A 38 -2.86 -1.04 12.01
C GLY A 38 -2.04 -0.74 13.24
N ASN A 39 -2.48 -1.31 14.35
CA ASN A 39 -1.78 -1.13 15.60
C ASN A 39 -0.54 -2.00 15.62
N GLY A 40 0.60 -1.39 15.97
CA GLY A 40 1.84 -2.13 16.10
C GLY A 40 2.56 -2.40 14.80
N LEU A 41 2.00 -2.02 13.68
CA LEU A 41 2.65 -2.21 12.39
C LEU A 41 3.49 -0.99 12.08
N ARG A 42 4.79 -1.13 12.27
CA ARG A 42 5.70 0.00 12.17
C ARG A 42 6.68 -0.06 11.03
N LYS A 43 6.72 -1.18 10.34
CA LYS A 43 7.68 -1.32 9.26
C LYS A 43 7.34 -0.38 8.12
N LEU A 44 8.35 0.33 7.66
CA LEU A 44 8.23 1.23 6.52
C LEU A 44 8.93 0.62 5.33
N TRP A 45 8.27 0.69 4.19
CA TRP A 45 8.81 0.15 2.94
C TRP A 45 9.15 1.33 2.05
N ASP A 46 10.40 1.41 1.61
CA ASP A 46 10.84 2.47 0.71
C ASP A 46 10.41 2.16 -0.71
N VAL A 47 9.80 3.12 -1.35
CA VAL A 47 9.34 2.97 -2.72
C VAL A 47 9.80 4.17 -3.51
N GLU A 48 10.41 3.92 -4.64
CA GLU A 48 10.88 4.99 -5.52
C GLU A 48 9.73 5.53 -6.34
N VAL A 49 9.74 6.84 -6.54
CA VAL A 49 8.72 7.53 -7.32
C VAL A 49 9.31 7.87 -8.67
N VAL A 50 8.58 7.56 -9.74
CA VAL A 50 9.01 7.89 -11.09
C VAL A 50 7.85 8.55 -11.84
N PHE A 51 8.19 9.30 -12.88
CA PHE A 51 7.22 9.93 -13.74
C PHE A 51 7.46 9.43 -15.17
N ASP A 52 6.39 9.24 -15.91
CA ASP A 52 6.54 8.88 -17.32
C ASP A 52 6.48 10.13 -18.19
N ALA A 53 6.52 9.91 -19.49
CA ALA A 53 6.55 11.03 -20.45
C ALA A 53 5.26 11.86 -20.40
N ASP A 54 4.17 11.28 -19.94
CA ASP A 54 2.89 11.96 -19.86
C ASP A 54 2.68 12.66 -18.53
N GLY A 55 3.67 12.61 -17.66
CA GLY A 55 3.56 13.22 -16.35
C GLY A 55 2.85 12.40 -15.32
N ARG A 56 2.58 11.14 -15.60
CA ARG A 56 1.99 10.24 -14.62
C ARG A 56 3.02 9.85 -13.59
N MET A 57 2.58 9.80 -12.37
CA MET A 57 3.43 9.48 -11.25
C MET A 57 3.19 8.04 -10.81
N TYR A 58 4.26 7.30 -10.60
CA TYR A 58 4.18 5.90 -10.22
C TYR A 58 5.01 5.60 -9.00
N LEU A 59 4.54 4.65 -8.21
CA LEU A 59 5.38 3.97 -7.23
C LEU A 59 6.04 2.82 -7.98
N ASP A 60 7.35 2.83 -8.02
CA ASP A 60 8.08 1.88 -8.86
C ASP A 60 8.93 0.94 -8.02
N ARG A 61 10.23 1.17 -7.94
CA ARG A 61 11.12 0.27 -7.22
C ARG A 61 10.67 0.19 -5.77
N GLY A 62 10.47 -1.03 -5.28
CA GLY A 62 10.01 -1.25 -3.93
C GLY A 62 8.54 -1.61 -3.84
N TRP A 63 7.74 -1.24 -4.83
CA TRP A 63 6.33 -1.57 -4.84
C TRP A 63 6.12 -3.10 -4.87
N LYS A 64 6.87 -3.77 -5.72
CA LYS A 64 6.73 -5.21 -5.86
C LYS A 64 7.07 -5.95 -4.57
N GLN A 65 8.06 -5.46 -3.85
CA GLN A 65 8.43 -6.05 -2.57
C GLN A 65 7.30 -5.90 -1.55
N PHE A 66 6.66 -4.75 -1.55
CA PHE A 66 5.53 -4.51 -0.67
C PHE A 66 4.38 -5.47 -1.00
N VAL A 67 4.09 -5.63 -2.28
CA VAL A 67 3.02 -6.53 -2.73
C VAL A 67 3.32 -7.96 -2.28
N ARG A 68 4.58 -8.38 -2.42
CA ARG A 68 4.97 -9.73 -2.02
C ARG A 68 4.91 -9.93 -0.51
N ALA A 69 5.36 -8.93 0.22
CA ALA A 69 5.43 -9.05 1.67
C ALA A 69 4.06 -9.26 2.29
N TYR A 70 3.05 -8.65 1.69
CA TYR A 70 1.70 -8.74 2.24
C TYR A 70 0.78 -9.58 1.38
N ASP A 71 1.36 -10.29 0.41
CA ASP A 71 0.62 -11.24 -0.42
C ASP A 71 -0.62 -10.61 -1.04
N LEU A 72 -0.44 -9.46 -1.64
CA LEU A 72 -1.55 -8.74 -2.26
C LEU A 72 -1.89 -9.38 -3.59
N GLY A 73 -3.12 -9.84 -3.71
CA GLY A 73 -3.56 -10.56 -4.89
C GLY A 73 -4.36 -9.69 -5.85
N ILE A 74 -4.56 -10.22 -7.04
CA ILE A 74 -5.39 -9.56 -8.04
C ILE A 74 -6.81 -9.48 -7.49
N GLY A 75 -7.43 -8.31 -7.67
CA GLY A 75 -8.76 -8.06 -7.15
C GLY A 75 -8.77 -7.48 -5.75
N TYR A 76 -7.62 -7.41 -5.11
CA TYR A 76 -7.55 -6.79 -3.79
C TYR A 76 -7.76 -5.29 -3.93
N PHE A 77 -8.40 -4.73 -2.92
CA PHE A 77 -8.75 -3.33 -2.85
C PHE A 77 -7.87 -2.68 -1.78
N LEU A 78 -7.16 -1.64 -2.15
CA LEU A 78 -6.24 -0.98 -1.24
C LEU A 78 -6.70 0.45 -1.01
N VAL A 79 -6.66 0.89 0.24
CA VAL A 79 -6.96 2.27 0.58
C VAL A 79 -5.68 2.91 1.08
N PHE A 80 -5.27 3.97 0.42
CA PHE A 80 -4.06 4.70 0.75
C PHE A 80 -4.44 5.99 1.46
N ARG A 81 -3.83 6.22 2.59
CA ARG A 81 -3.99 7.48 3.30
C ARG A 81 -2.64 8.16 3.38
N TYR A 82 -2.58 9.38 2.87
CA TYR A 82 -1.33 10.14 2.85
C TYR A 82 -1.15 10.87 4.17
N ASP A 83 0.00 10.65 4.83
CA ASP A 83 0.27 11.21 6.13
C ASP A 83 0.99 12.55 6.07
N GLY A 84 1.39 12.99 4.89
CA GLY A 84 2.02 14.29 4.76
C GLY A 84 3.54 14.28 4.79
N ASN A 85 4.16 13.21 5.23
CA ASN A 85 5.62 13.10 5.29
C ASN A 85 6.13 12.08 4.30
N ALA A 86 5.62 12.17 3.07
CA ALA A 86 5.96 11.23 2.02
C ALA A 86 5.68 9.80 2.45
N THR A 87 4.63 9.60 3.23
CA THR A 87 4.29 8.28 3.77
C THR A 87 2.81 8.00 3.54
N PHE A 88 2.53 6.78 3.11
CA PHE A 88 1.17 6.28 2.98
C PHE A 88 0.93 5.19 4.01
N ALA A 89 -0.23 5.25 4.66
CA ALA A 89 -0.75 4.13 5.42
C ALA A 89 -1.72 3.39 4.51
N VAL A 90 -1.57 2.09 4.40
CA VAL A 90 -2.32 1.29 3.44
C VAL A 90 -3.21 0.29 4.18
N LYS A 91 -4.49 0.30 3.85
CA LYS A 91 -5.43 -0.72 4.32
C LYS A 91 -5.69 -1.67 3.17
N VAL A 92 -5.73 -2.95 3.48
CA VAL A 92 -5.88 -3.99 2.46
C VAL A 92 -7.20 -4.71 2.67
N PHE A 93 -7.96 -4.86 1.60
CA PHE A 93 -9.20 -5.63 1.57
C PHE A 93 -9.06 -6.69 0.49
N ASP A 94 -9.41 -7.92 0.82
CA ASP A 94 -9.30 -8.99 -0.17
C ASP A 94 -10.50 -9.00 -1.11
N THR A 95 -10.59 -10.04 -1.92
CA THR A 95 -11.65 -10.10 -2.94
C THR A 95 -13.04 -10.23 -2.35
N THR A 96 -13.15 -10.55 -1.06
CA THR A 96 -14.45 -10.58 -0.39
C THR A 96 -14.81 -9.24 0.20
N MET A 97 -13.95 -8.24 0.00
CA MET A 97 -14.09 -6.90 0.54
C MET A 97 -13.95 -6.86 2.07
N CYS A 98 -13.35 -7.91 2.63
CA CYS A 98 -13.05 -7.95 4.05
C CYS A 98 -11.65 -7.43 4.29
N ARG A 99 -11.51 -6.62 5.34
CA ARG A 99 -10.22 -6.08 5.71
C ARG A 99 -9.26 -7.20 6.10
N ARG A 100 -8.09 -7.21 5.48
CA ARG A 100 -7.02 -8.10 5.89
C ARG A 100 -6.17 -7.37 6.91
N ARG A 101 -5.90 -8.05 8.02
CA ARG A 101 -5.05 -7.51 9.06
C ARG A 101 -3.80 -8.35 9.15
N TYR A 102 -2.69 -7.68 9.42
CA TYR A 102 -1.39 -8.33 9.46
C TYR A 102 -0.84 -8.20 10.86
N GLN A 103 0.01 -9.14 11.22
CA GLN A 103 0.63 -9.11 12.54
C GLN A 103 1.65 -7.99 12.62
N ASP A 104 1.85 -7.53 13.85
CA ASP A 104 2.90 -6.58 14.14
C ASP A 104 4.22 -7.12 13.62
N ASP A 105 4.98 -6.29 12.94
CA ASP A 105 6.27 -6.68 12.41
C ASP A 105 7.21 -7.11 13.52
N ASP A 106 7.06 -6.57 14.70
CA ASP A 106 7.91 -6.92 15.83
C ASP A 106 7.65 -8.32 16.35
N ASP A 107 6.54 -8.93 15.96
CA ASP A 107 6.19 -10.27 16.35
C ASP A 107 6.58 -11.28 15.32
N ALA A 108 7.40 -10.91 14.40
CA ALA A 108 7.77 -11.81 13.33
C ALA A 108 8.37 -13.11 13.86
N GLY A 109 9.00 -13.04 15.00
CA GLY A 109 9.58 -14.22 15.58
C GLY A 109 8.54 -15.23 16.03
N ASN A 110 7.34 -14.77 16.28
CA ASN A 110 6.26 -15.63 16.70
C ASN A 110 5.37 -16.00 15.56
N GLY A 111 5.88 -15.91 14.39
CA GLY A 111 5.09 -15.95 13.20
C GLY A 111 4.28 -17.19 12.97
N SER A 112 4.22 -18.04 13.93
CA SER A 112 3.33 -19.15 13.80
C SER A 112 1.92 -18.72 13.57
N ARG A 113 1.62 -17.56 14.00
CA ARG A 113 0.30 -17.06 13.81
C ARG A 113 0.05 -16.95 12.35
N SER A 114 -1.04 -17.42 12.01
CA SER A 114 -1.44 -17.34 10.65
C SER A 114 -1.57 -15.90 10.20
N SER A 115 -1.04 -15.60 9.06
CA SER A 115 -1.21 -14.29 8.51
C SER A 115 -2.57 -14.14 7.86
N GLU A 116 -3.35 -15.17 7.82
CA GLU A 116 -4.68 -15.08 7.25
C GLU A 116 -5.71 -14.61 8.22
N TYR A 117 -5.30 -13.89 9.19
CA TYR A 117 -6.25 -13.36 10.11
C TYR A 117 -7.03 -12.24 9.43
N TYR A 118 -8.32 -12.36 9.41
CA TYR A 118 -9.20 -11.40 8.77
C TYR A 118 -10.15 -10.80 9.77
N ASP A 119 -10.56 -9.57 9.50
CA ASP A 119 -11.75 -9.05 10.11
C ASP A 119 -12.91 -9.87 9.59
N ARG A 120 -13.86 -10.12 10.44
CA ARG A 120 -15.03 -10.84 10.02
C ARG A 120 -15.89 -10.00 9.15
N CYS A 121 -16.30 -10.59 8.05
CA CYS A 121 -17.29 -9.96 7.20
C CYS A 121 -18.58 -10.74 7.38
N TYR A 122 -19.53 -10.14 8.02
CA TYR A 122 -20.81 -10.76 8.16
C TYR A 122 -21.78 -10.14 7.19
N VAL A 123 -22.48 -10.97 6.53
CA VAL A 123 -23.46 -10.49 5.57
C VAL A 123 -24.84 -10.67 6.09
#